data_0e58d6680713c6d7b9c668be552e00eb
#
_entry.id   0e58d6680713c6d7b9c668be552e00eb
#
_cell.length_a   1.000
_cell.length_b   1.000
_cell.length_c   1.000
_cell.angle_alpha   90.00
_cell.angle_beta   90.00
_cell.angle_gamma   90.00
#
_symmetry.space_group_name_H-M   'P 1'
#
loop_
_entity.id
_entity.type
_entity.pdbx_description
1 polymer ?
#
loop_
_entity_poly.entity_id
_entity_poly.type
_entity_poly.pdbx_seq_one_letter_code
_entity_poly.pdbx_strand_id
1 'polypeptide(L)'
;AKVIGCVNHDANAIASHAANHPDAMHFTEDIRTLELSPLIAHIAKMRKLYPDAFVVLWASLECTNFSKAKGGQPRDADSRTLAEHLFRYIEAINPDYIQIENVEEFMSWGDLDENGKPISKDAGRLYQQWVANVCGYGYRFVHRILNSADYGAYTSRRRFFGIFAKGSLPIVFPEPTHSKEGAAGLFGRLHRW
;
A
#
# COMPACT_ATOMS: atom_id res chain seq x y z
N ALA A 1 -8.82 -8.46 -12.34
CA ALA A 1 -8.35 -7.07 -12.40
C ALA A 1 -7.39 -6.89 -13.59
N LYS A 2 -7.35 -5.69 -14.18
CA LYS A 2 -6.41 -5.33 -15.24
C LYS A 2 -5.44 -4.29 -14.68
N VAL A 3 -4.13 -4.54 -14.77
CA VAL A 3 -3.11 -3.53 -14.45
C VAL A 3 -3.02 -2.55 -15.61
N ILE A 4 -3.18 -1.27 -15.36
CA ILE A 4 -3.19 -0.22 -16.38
C ILE A 4 -2.01 0.74 -16.28
N GLY A 5 -1.33 0.81 -15.14
CA GLY A 5 -0.17 1.68 -14.95
C GLY A 5 0.71 1.20 -13.80
N CYS A 6 2.01 1.47 -13.90
CA CYS A 6 3.01 1.17 -12.88
C CYS A 6 4.05 2.30 -12.81
N VAL A 7 4.35 2.75 -11.62
CA VAL A 7 5.39 3.74 -11.34
C VAL A 7 6.39 3.15 -10.36
N ASN A 8 7.67 3.15 -10.71
CA ASN A 8 8.75 2.76 -9.81
C ASN A 8 10.04 3.46 -10.27
N HIS A 9 10.91 3.84 -9.35
CA HIS A 9 12.20 4.43 -9.67
C HIS A 9 13.25 3.39 -10.10
N ASP A 10 13.06 2.10 -9.75
CA ASP A 10 13.96 1.00 -10.11
C ASP A 10 13.64 0.48 -11.53
N ALA A 11 14.58 0.64 -12.45
CA ALA A 11 14.46 0.19 -13.83
C ALA A 11 14.29 -1.33 -13.96
N ASN A 12 14.91 -2.14 -13.08
CA ASN A 12 14.77 -3.59 -13.11
C ASN A 12 13.37 -4.02 -12.65
N ALA A 13 12.81 -3.34 -11.65
CA ALA A 13 11.44 -3.57 -11.21
C ALA A 13 10.45 -3.22 -12.34
N ILE A 14 10.65 -2.12 -13.04
CA ILE A 14 9.83 -1.73 -14.20
C ILE A 14 9.97 -2.72 -15.35
N ALA A 15 11.18 -3.17 -15.68
CA ALA A 15 11.41 -4.16 -16.74
C ALA A 15 10.70 -5.50 -16.43
N SER A 16 10.81 -5.98 -15.19
CA SER A 16 10.13 -7.19 -14.74
C SER A 16 8.60 -7.04 -14.78
N HIS A 17 8.08 -5.90 -14.34
CA HIS A 17 6.65 -5.61 -14.38
C HIS A 17 6.13 -5.52 -15.82
N ALA A 18 6.87 -4.86 -16.73
CA ALA A 18 6.51 -4.73 -18.14
C ALA A 18 6.47 -6.07 -18.86
N ALA A 19 7.38 -7.00 -18.54
CA ALA A 19 7.36 -8.34 -19.08
C ALA A 19 6.08 -9.13 -18.73
N ASN A 20 5.50 -8.88 -17.55
CA ASN A 20 4.28 -9.52 -17.09
C ASN A 20 2.99 -8.74 -17.45
N HIS A 21 3.10 -7.45 -17.68
CA HIS A 21 1.97 -6.54 -17.98
C HIS A 21 2.30 -5.62 -19.17
N PRO A 22 2.49 -6.16 -20.38
CA PRO A 22 2.96 -5.38 -21.54
C PRO A 22 1.99 -4.27 -21.97
N ASP A 23 0.70 -4.42 -21.68
CA ASP A 23 -0.34 -3.44 -22.00
C ASP A 23 -0.43 -2.28 -21.00
N ALA A 24 0.25 -2.34 -19.88
CA ALA A 24 0.24 -1.29 -18.87
C ALA A 24 1.20 -0.15 -19.24
N MET A 25 0.88 1.07 -18.85
CA MET A 25 1.78 2.21 -18.97
C MET A 25 2.84 2.11 -17.85
N HIS A 26 4.12 2.27 -18.18
CA HIS A 26 5.24 2.15 -17.26
C HIS A 26 6.01 3.46 -17.15
N PHE A 27 6.33 3.85 -15.93
CA PHE A 27 7.13 5.03 -15.61
C PHE A 27 8.31 4.62 -14.74
N THR A 28 9.54 4.82 -15.23
CA THR A 28 10.78 4.66 -14.44
C THR A 28 11.11 5.99 -13.80
N GLU A 29 10.31 6.39 -12.81
CA GLU A 29 10.32 7.72 -12.23
C GLU A 29 10.14 7.66 -10.72
N ASP A 30 10.58 8.73 -10.06
CA ASP A 30 10.29 8.94 -8.64
C ASP A 30 8.83 9.40 -8.46
N ILE A 31 8.10 8.74 -7.56
CA ILE A 31 6.70 9.08 -7.27
C ILE A 31 6.53 10.53 -6.77
N ARG A 32 7.59 11.14 -6.23
CA ARG A 32 7.58 12.52 -5.72
C ARG A 32 7.52 13.55 -6.85
N THR A 33 8.19 13.28 -7.97
CA THR A 33 8.44 14.23 -9.04
C THR A 33 7.77 13.86 -10.35
N LEU A 34 7.25 12.64 -10.53
CA LEU A 34 6.58 12.19 -11.73
C LEU A 34 5.55 13.23 -12.21
N GLU A 35 5.63 13.62 -13.49
CA GLU A 35 4.60 14.39 -14.15
C GLU A 35 3.36 13.50 -14.37
N LEU A 36 2.21 13.88 -13.79
CA LEU A 36 1.03 13.01 -13.73
C LEU A 36 0.11 13.09 -14.95
N SER A 37 0.25 14.10 -15.82
CA SER A 37 -0.67 14.31 -16.94
C SER A 37 -0.77 13.11 -17.89
N PRO A 38 0.34 12.40 -18.26
CA PRO A 38 0.22 11.20 -19.09
C PRO A 38 -0.55 10.07 -18.41
N LEU A 39 -0.33 9.86 -17.10
CA LEU A 39 -1.04 8.85 -16.30
C LEU A 39 -2.53 9.20 -16.21
N ILE A 40 -2.86 10.45 -15.92
CA ILE A 40 -4.25 10.94 -15.84
C ILE A 40 -4.99 10.73 -17.17
N ALA A 41 -4.36 11.11 -18.28
CA ALA A 41 -4.93 10.93 -19.61
C ALA A 41 -5.18 9.44 -19.92
N HIS A 42 -4.25 8.56 -19.54
CA HIS A 42 -4.40 7.12 -19.69
C HIS A 42 -5.55 6.57 -18.84
N ILE A 43 -5.66 6.96 -17.58
CA ILE A 43 -6.75 6.54 -16.69
C ILE A 43 -8.11 7.03 -17.23
N ALA A 44 -8.17 8.26 -17.71
CA ALA A 44 -9.39 8.81 -18.32
C ALA A 44 -9.83 7.99 -19.56
N LYS A 45 -8.87 7.55 -20.39
CA LYS A 45 -9.13 6.62 -21.51
C LYS A 45 -9.65 5.28 -21.00
N MET A 46 -9.03 4.70 -19.95
CA MET A 46 -9.45 3.42 -19.39
C MET A 46 -10.86 3.49 -18.78
N ARG A 47 -11.20 4.57 -18.09
CA ARG A 47 -12.57 4.80 -17.57
C ARG A 47 -13.63 4.85 -18.66
N LYS A 48 -13.29 5.38 -19.84
CA LYS A 48 -14.21 5.37 -21.00
C LYS A 48 -14.38 3.97 -21.60
N LEU A 49 -13.29 3.17 -21.62
CA LEU A 49 -13.32 1.80 -22.15
C LEU A 49 -13.99 0.80 -21.18
N TYR A 50 -13.93 1.08 -19.89
CA TYR A 50 -14.43 0.20 -18.83
C TYR A 50 -15.26 1.04 -17.83
N PRO A 51 -16.44 1.52 -18.23
CA PRO A 51 -17.24 2.47 -17.42
C PRO A 51 -17.69 1.90 -16.08
N ASP A 52 -17.89 0.57 -16.00
CA ASP A 52 -18.33 -0.14 -14.78
C ASP A 52 -17.17 -0.64 -13.90
N ALA A 53 -15.92 -0.41 -14.30
CA ALA A 53 -14.76 -0.85 -13.56
C ALA A 53 -14.35 0.15 -12.49
N PHE A 54 -14.04 -0.34 -11.29
CA PHE A 54 -13.41 0.46 -10.25
C PHE A 54 -11.94 0.72 -10.55
N VAL A 55 -11.48 1.93 -10.23
CA VAL A 55 -10.07 2.29 -10.27
C VAL A 55 -9.45 2.03 -8.88
N VAL A 56 -8.45 1.16 -8.84
CA VAL A 56 -7.70 0.83 -7.63
C VAL A 56 -6.30 1.40 -7.72
N LEU A 57 -5.93 2.22 -6.75
CA LEU A 57 -4.57 2.70 -6.55
C LEU A 57 -3.87 1.78 -5.54
N TRP A 58 -2.91 0.99 -5.99
CA TRP A 58 -2.06 0.19 -5.10
C TRP A 58 -0.77 0.95 -4.79
N ALA A 59 -0.41 1.06 -3.51
CA ALA A 59 0.81 1.71 -3.07
C ALA A 59 1.54 0.84 -2.04
N SER A 60 2.71 0.32 -2.43
CA SER A 60 3.69 -0.31 -1.53
C SER A 60 4.84 0.68 -1.34
N LEU A 61 4.62 1.63 -0.43
CA LEU A 61 5.54 2.73 -0.21
C LEU A 61 6.80 2.24 0.50
N GLU A 62 7.95 2.79 0.12
CA GLU A 62 9.21 2.43 0.77
C GLU A 62 9.17 2.76 2.26
N CYS A 63 9.59 1.80 3.10
CA CYS A 63 9.57 1.91 4.55
C CYS A 63 10.90 1.51 5.18
N THR A 64 12.00 1.74 4.48
CA THR A 64 13.35 1.45 4.99
C THR A 64 13.63 2.07 6.35
N ASN A 65 12.91 3.12 6.70
CA ASN A 65 13.03 3.84 7.97
C ASN A 65 12.09 3.35 9.08
N PHE A 66 11.14 2.46 8.79
CA PHE A 66 10.27 1.84 9.80
C PHE A 66 10.72 0.43 10.18
N SER A 67 11.50 -0.26 9.32
CA SER A 67 11.90 -1.63 9.51
C SER A 67 12.94 -1.78 10.64
N LYS A 68 12.73 -2.78 11.52
CA LYS A 68 13.68 -3.22 12.56
C LYS A 68 15.02 -3.70 11.99
N ALA A 69 15.07 -4.08 10.72
CA ALA A 69 16.27 -4.62 10.07
C ALA A 69 17.44 -3.61 9.95
N LYS A 70 17.21 -2.31 10.12
CA LYS A 70 18.26 -1.26 9.99
C LYS A 70 19.11 -1.02 11.23
N GLY A 71 18.96 -1.79 12.33
CA GLY A 71 19.92 -1.80 13.43
C GLY A 71 20.22 -0.44 14.07
N GLY A 72 19.29 0.51 14.09
CA GLY A 72 19.45 1.80 14.79
C GLY A 72 20.20 2.90 14.00
N GLN A 73 20.40 2.74 12.70
CA GLN A 73 20.97 3.79 11.84
C GLN A 73 20.03 5.03 11.78
N PRO A 74 20.56 6.25 11.61
CA PRO A 74 19.75 7.47 11.45
C PRO A 74 18.69 7.28 10.35
N ARG A 75 17.49 7.73 10.61
CA ARG A 75 16.37 7.61 9.69
C ARG A 75 16.39 8.77 8.73
N ASP A 76 16.32 8.46 7.44
CA ASP A 76 16.17 9.46 6.41
C ASP A 76 14.78 10.10 6.49
N ALA A 77 14.74 11.41 6.70
CA ALA A 77 13.47 12.14 6.75
C ALA A 77 12.71 12.05 5.43
N ASP A 78 13.41 12.02 4.28
CA ASP A 78 12.80 11.99 2.96
C ASP A 78 11.99 10.73 2.70
N SER A 79 12.44 9.56 3.16
CA SER A 79 11.69 8.32 2.95
C SER A 79 10.44 8.20 3.85
N ARG A 80 10.33 9.03 4.90
CA ARG A 80 9.12 9.14 5.71
C ARG A 80 8.03 9.96 5.02
N THR A 81 8.40 10.83 4.09
CA THR A 81 7.48 11.68 3.35
C THR A 81 6.82 10.98 2.16
N LEU A 82 7.28 9.77 1.78
CA LEU A 82 6.70 9.04 0.64
C LEU A 82 5.18 8.79 0.80
N ALA A 83 4.73 8.55 2.04
CA ALA A 83 3.30 8.43 2.32
C ALA A 83 2.53 9.73 2.06
N GLU A 84 3.16 10.89 2.28
CA GLU A 84 2.56 12.21 2.02
C GLU A 84 2.43 12.48 0.53
N HIS A 85 3.37 11.99 -0.31
CA HIS A 85 3.28 12.14 -1.76
C HIS A 85 2.12 11.36 -2.39
N LEU A 86 1.50 10.44 -1.64
CA LEU A 86 0.31 9.72 -2.11
C LEU A 86 -0.88 10.68 -2.37
N PHE A 87 -0.97 11.81 -1.64
CA PHE A 87 -2.08 12.75 -1.79
C PHE A 87 -2.18 13.32 -3.20
N ARG A 88 -1.06 13.64 -3.85
CA ARG A 88 -1.06 14.12 -5.25
C ARG A 88 -1.66 13.10 -6.23
N TYR A 89 -1.46 11.80 -5.97
CA TYR A 89 -2.08 10.72 -6.77
C TYR A 89 -3.56 10.57 -6.46
N ILE A 90 -3.96 10.69 -5.20
CA ILE A 90 -5.37 10.63 -4.79
C ILE A 90 -6.14 11.76 -5.45
N GLU A 91 -5.62 12.98 -5.41
CA GLU A 91 -6.25 14.15 -6.02
C GLU A 91 -6.33 14.04 -7.54
N ALA A 92 -5.24 13.61 -8.18
CA ALA A 92 -5.16 13.51 -9.64
C ALA A 92 -5.98 12.37 -10.22
N ILE A 93 -6.00 11.20 -9.57
CA ILE A 93 -6.62 9.97 -10.06
C ILE A 93 -8.06 9.84 -9.55
N ASN A 94 -8.34 10.31 -8.33
CA ASN A 94 -9.62 10.12 -7.66
C ASN A 94 -10.08 8.64 -7.69
N PRO A 95 -9.27 7.71 -7.13
CA PRO A 95 -9.54 6.28 -7.21
C PRO A 95 -10.76 5.87 -6.38
N ASP A 96 -11.39 4.74 -6.72
CA ASP A 96 -12.50 4.16 -5.95
C ASP A 96 -11.97 3.45 -4.71
N TYR A 97 -10.78 2.81 -4.85
CA TYR A 97 -10.06 2.15 -3.76
C TYR A 97 -8.59 2.58 -3.74
N ILE A 98 -8.04 2.69 -2.53
CA ILE A 98 -6.61 2.80 -2.30
C ILE A 98 -6.19 1.62 -1.45
N GLN A 99 -5.23 0.84 -1.92
CA GLN A 99 -4.68 -0.30 -1.20
C GLN A 99 -3.22 -0.02 -0.83
N ILE A 100 -2.92 -0.15 0.44
CA ILE A 100 -1.59 0.12 1.00
C ILE A 100 -1.01 -1.20 1.51
N GLU A 101 0.23 -1.50 1.12
CA GLU A 101 1.04 -2.55 1.73
C GLU A 101 2.24 -1.91 2.43
N ASN A 102 2.56 -2.39 3.64
CA ASN A 102 3.72 -1.91 4.38
C ASN A 102 4.16 -2.93 5.46
N VAL A 103 5.24 -2.62 6.17
CA VAL A 103 5.62 -3.34 7.39
C VAL A 103 4.68 -2.96 8.54
N GLU A 104 4.57 -3.81 9.58
CA GLU A 104 3.73 -3.53 10.75
C GLU A 104 4.12 -2.23 11.47
N GLU A 105 5.42 -1.93 11.47
CA GLU A 105 5.99 -0.74 12.09
C GLU A 105 5.53 0.57 11.46
N PHE A 106 4.91 0.54 10.27
CA PHE A 106 4.29 1.71 9.65
C PHE A 106 3.25 2.38 10.58
N MET A 107 2.51 1.58 11.34
CA MET A 107 1.55 2.08 12.32
C MET A 107 2.19 2.86 13.49
N SER A 108 3.50 2.69 13.69
CA SER A 108 4.27 3.42 14.71
C SER A 108 4.85 4.74 14.18
N TRP A 109 4.50 5.15 12.97
CA TRP A 109 5.00 6.39 12.38
C TRP A 109 4.60 7.59 13.24
N GLY A 110 5.61 8.22 13.84
CA GLY A 110 5.51 9.35 14.76
C GLY A 110 6.70 10.28 14.59
N ASP A 111 6.77 11.29 15.45
CA ASP A 111 7.84 12.29 15.42
C ASP A 111 9.20 11.68 15.78
N LEU A 112 10.26 12.35 15.33
CA LEU A 112 11.65 12.04 15.66
C LEU A 112 12.22 13.11 16.57
N ASP A 113 13.12 12.73 17.46
CA ASP A 113 13.94 13.66 18.22
C ASP A 113 15.03 14.30 17.33
N GLU A 114 15.81 15.20 17.89
CA GLU A 114 16.95 15.88 17.22
C GLU A 114 18.02 14.94 16.69
N ASN A 115 18.08 13.70 17.21
CA ASN A 115 19.01 12.66 16.78
C ASN A 115 18.38 11.66 15.78
N GLY A 116 17.16 11.95 15.28
CA GLY A 116 16.44 11.09 14.36
C GLY A 116 15.84 9.81 14.99
N LYS A 117 15.71 9.74 16.32
CA LYS A 117 15.10 8.61 17.02
C LYS A 117 13.61 8.84 17.25
N PRO A 118 12.76 7.81 17.17
CA PRO A 118 11.33 7.92 17.44
C PRO A 118 11.07 8.40 18.89
N ILE A 119 10.21 9.38 19.03
CA ILE A 119 9.71 9.83 20.32
C ILE A 119 8.59 8.88 20.73
N SER A 120 8.81 8.04 21.74
CA SER A 120 7.90 6.94 22.10
C SER A 120 6.47 7.39 22.45
N LYS A 121 6.32 8.56 23.09
CA LYS A 121 5.00 9.11 23.45
C LYS A 121 4.17 9.56 22.24
N ASP A 122 4.82 9.81 21.10
CA ASP A 122 4.19 10.26 19.86
C ASP A 122 4.12 9.13 18.81
N ALA A 123 4.36 7.87 19.24
CA ALA A 123 4.30 6.72 18.37
C ALA A 123 2.92 6.56 17.73
N GLY A 124 2.87 6.52 16.39
CA GLY A 124 1.64 6.39 15.61
C GLY A 124 0.89 7.70 15.36
N ARG A 125 1.32 8.84 15.93
CA ARG A 125 0.63 10.11 15.72
C ARG A 125 0.57 10.53 14.25
N LEU A 126 1.69 10.45 13.54
CA LEU A 126 1.75 10.81 12.12
C LEU A 126 0.99 9.81 11.24
N TYR A 127 1.03 8.52 11.59
CA TYR A 127 0.20 7.50 10.93
C TYR A 127 -1.30 7.82 11.07
N GLN A 128 -1.76 8.13 12.27
CA GLN A 128 -3.18 8.47 12.50
C GLN A 128 -3.59 9.74 11.76
N GLN A 129 -2.73 10.76 11.76
CA GLN A 129 -2.97 12.00 11.01
C GLN A 129 -3.04 11.73 9.51
N TRP A 130 -2.13 10.91 8.98
CA TRP A 130 -2.13 10.52 7.57
C TRP A 130 -3.40 9.77 7.18
N VAL A 131 -3.83 8.78 8.00
CA VAL A 131 -5.10 8.07 7.77
C VAL A 131 -6.29 9.05 7.78
N ALA A 132 -6.35 9.96 8.77
CA ALA A 132 -7.42 10.95 8.85
C ALA A 132 -7.44 11.86 7.61
N ASN A 133 -6.28 12.30 7.13
CA ASN A 133 -6.17 13.14 5.94
C ASN A 133 -6.67 12.41 4.68
N VAL A 134 -6.32 11.11 4.50
CA VAL A 134 -6.85 10.32 3.37
C VAL A 134 -8.36 10.13 3.49
N CYS A 135 -8.87 9.86 4.70
CA CYS A 135 -10.31 9.76 4.95
C CYS A 135 -11.04 11.07 4.65
N GLY A 136 -10.37 12.22 4.81
CA GLY A 136 -10.91 13.55 4.46
C GLY A 136 -11.31 13.70 2.99
N TYR A 137 -10.75 12.88 2.08
CA TYR A 137 -11.17 12.81 0.67
C TYR A 137 -12.44 11.94 0.44
N GLY A 138 -13.15 11.54 1.51
CA GLY A 138 -14.38 10.76 1.42
C GLY A 138 -14.19 9.24 1.42
N TYR A 139 -13.05 8.77 1.91
CA TYR A 139 -12.78 7.34 2.06
C TYR A 139 -13.08 6.85 3.47
N ARG A 140 -13.50 5.58 3.57
CA ARG A 140 -13.51 4.79 4.80
C ARG A 140 -12.28 3.90 4.81
N PHE A 141 -11.74 3.63 5.99
CA PHE A 141 -10.49 2.90 6.16
C PHE A 141 -10.63 1.69 7.06
N VAL A 142 -10.07 0.57 6.64
CA VAL A 142 -9.85 -0.62 7.47
C VAL A 142 -8.47 -1.18 7.15
N HIS A 143 -7.77 -1.70 8.16
CA HIS A 143 -6.52 -2.41 7.95
C HIS A 143 -6.49 -3.75 8.68
N ARG A 144 -5.62 -4.65 8.22
CA ARG A 144 -5.29 -5.91 8.87
C ARG A 144 -3.79 -6.17 8.76
N ILE A 145 -3.26 -6.88 9.75
CA ILE A 145 -1.94 -7.51 9.63
C ILE A 145 -2.17 -8.92 9.14
N LEU A 146 -1.68 -9.21 7.94
CA LEU A 146 -1.81 -10.53 7.33
C LEU A 146 -0.46 -11.25 7.35
N ASN A 147 -0.49 -12.53 7.65
CA ASN A 147 0.67 -13.42 7.59
C ASN A 147 0.54 -14.31 6.35
N SER A 148 1.51 -14.26 5.45
CA SER A 148 1.46 -15.01 4.19
C SER A 148 1.32 -16.53 4.38
N ALA A 149 1.82 -17.08 5.51
CA ALA A 149 1.65 -18.49 5.83
C ALA A 149 0.17 -18.90 6.02
N ASP A 150 -0.67 -17.99 6.53
CA ASP A 150 -2.11 -18.24 6.71
C ASP A 150 -2.86 -18.37 5.38
N TYR A 151 -2.19 -18.04 4.26
CA TYR A 151 -2.71 -18.12 2.88
C TYR A 151 -1.93 -19.13 2.01
N GLY A 152 -1.15 -20.03 2.63
CA GLY A 152 -0.46 -21.13 1.97
C GLY A 152 0.94 -20.82 1.46
N ALA A 153 1.53 -19.67 1.78
CA ALA A 153 2.93 -19.40 1.45
C ALA A 153 3.87 -20.13 2.44
N TYR A 154 5.00 -20.63 1.93
CA TYR A 154 6.02 -21.32 2.75
C TYR A 154 6.91 -20.35 3.56
N THR A 155 6.36 -19.21 3.94
CA THR A 155 7.06 -18.20 4.75
C THR A 155 6.10 -17.49 5.69
N SER A 156 6.55 -17.24 6.91
CA SER A 156 5.83 -16.42 7.88
C SER A 156 6.22 -14.94 7.70
N ARG A 157 5.63 -14.31 6.68
CA ARG A 157 5.82 -12.89 6.39
C ARG A 157 4.59 -12.10 6.79
N ARG A 158 4.70 -11.35 7.88
CA ARG A 158 3.63 -10.47 8.35
C ARG A 158 3.75 -9.09 7.71
N ARG A 159 2.64 -8.56 7.22
CA ARG A 159 2.56 -7.24 6.61
C ARG A 159 1.26 -6.54 6.97
N PHE A 160 1.36 -5.24 7.05
CA PHE A 160 0.23 -4.34 7.12
C PHE A 160 -0.42 -4.23 5.73
N PHE A 161 -1.74 -4.41 5.69
CA PHE A 161 -2.57 -4.13 4.53
C PHE A 161 -3.68 -3.16 4.94
N GLY A 162 -3.69 -1.98 4.32
CA GLY A 162 -4.73 -0.98 4.53
C GLY A 162 -5.57 -0.83 3.26
N ILE A 163 -6.89 -0.74 3.43
CA ILE A 163 -7.82 -0.48 2.33
C ILE A 163 -8.63 0.76 2.66
N PHE A 164 -8.53 1.76 1.79
CA PHE A 164 -9.44 2.89 1.76
C PHE A 164 -10.45 2.65 0.64
N ALA A 165 -11.74 2.79 0.93
CA ALA A 165 -12.83 2.62 -0.02
C ALA A 165 -13.72 3.86 -0.03
N LYS A 166 -14.06 4.36 -1.23
CA LYS A 166 -14.84 5.57 -1.40
C LYS A 166 -16.30 5.36 -1.03
N GLY A 167 -16.85 6.29 -0.25
CA GLY A 167 -18.25 6.27 0.12
C GLY A 167 -18.69 4.97 0.81
N SER A 168 -19.67 4.28 0.24
CA SER A 168 -20.26 3.03 0.77
C SER A 168 -19.65 1.76 0.14
N LEU A 169 -18.62 1.86 -0.70
CA LEU A 169 -18.01 0.69 -1.35
C LEU A 169 -17.52 -0.32 -0.31
N PRO A 170 -17.74 -1.64 -0.51
CA PRO A 170 -17.39 -2.65 0.48
C PRO A 170 -15.89 -2.78 0.68
N ILE A 171 -15.45 -3.01 1.92
CA ILE A 171 -14.07 -3.37 2.26
C ILE A 171 -14.04 -4.83 2.66
N VAL A 172 -13.30 -5.64 1.93
CA VAL A 172 -13.20 -7.08 2.14
C VAL A 172 -11.74 -7.49 2.19
N PHE A 173 -11.39 -8.33 3.17
CA PHE A 173 -10.09 -9.00 3.25
C PHE A 173 -10.28 -10.49 2.98
N PRO A 174 -9.26 -11.18 2.44
CA PRO A 174 -9.33 -12.62 2.25
C PRO A 174 -9.43 -13.35 3.59
N GLU A 175 -10.14 -14.47 3.59
CA GLU A 175 -10.19 -15.36 4.74
C GLU A 175 -8.98 -16.31 4.71
N PRO A 176 -8.35 -16.59 5.87
CA PRO A 176 -7.26 -17.53 5.96
C PRO A 176 -7.66 -18.93 5.49
N THR A 177 -6.79 -19.59 4.73
CA THR A 177 -6.96 -20.97 4.27
C THR A 177 -6.09 -21.96 5.03
N HIS A 178 -5.13 -21.46 5.82
CA HIS A 178 -4.17 -22.24 6.59
C HIS A 178 -4.07 -21.72 8.01
N SER A 179 -3.66 -22.56 8.95
CA SER A 179 -3.32 -22.17 10.31
C SER A 179 -2.20 -23.04 10.87
N LYS A 180 -1.48 -22.51 11.86
CA LYS A 180 -0.43 -23.26 12.56
C LYS A 180 -0.96 -24.51 13.26
N GLU A 181 -2.21 -24.49 13.71
CA GLU A 181 -2.83 -25.56 14.51
C GLU A 181 -3.78 -26.45 13.70
N GLY A 182 -4.01 -26.12 12.42
CA GLY A 182 -4.92 -26.88 11.57
C GLY A 182 -6.38 -26.84 12.03
N ALA A 183 -6.85 -25.71 12.57
CA ALA A 183 -8.22 -25.55 13.05
C ALA A 183 -9.26 -25.78 11.95
N ALA A 184 -10.39 -26.43 12.31
CA ALA A 184 -11.53 -26.56 11.40
C ALA A 184 -12.26 -25.23 11.30
N GLY A 185 -12.30 -24.64 10.10
CA GLY A 185 -13.14 -23.47 9.82
C GLY A 185 -14.60 -23.85 9.57
N LEU A 186 -15.47 -22.85 9.51
CA LEU A 186 -16.92 -23.02 9.29
C LEU A 186 -17.26 -23.73 7.97
N PHE A 187 -16.35 -23.69 6.99
CA PHE A 187 -16.51 -24.25 5.64
C PHE A 187 -15.46 -25.31 5.27
N GLY A 188 -14.73 -25.86 6.22
CA GLY A 188 -13.74 -26.89 5.99
C GLY A 188 -12.55 -26.84 6.95
N ARG A 189 -11.64 -27.79 6.80
CA ARG A 189 -10.40 -27.83 7.58
C ARG A 189 -9.41 -26.81 6.99
N LEU A 190 -8.89 -25.93 7.82
CA LEU A 190 -7.72 -25.15 7.48
C LEU A 190 -6.52 -26.07 7.36
N HIS A 191 -5.72 -25.93 6.32
CA HIS A 191 -4.48 -26.68 6.18
C HIS A 191 -3.45 -26.23 7.18
N ARG A 192 -2.69 -27.18 7.75
CA ARG A 192 -1.58 -26.87 8.66
C ARG A 192 -0.37 -26.42 7.86
N TRP A 193 0.31 -25.38 8.30
CA TRP A 193 1.58 -24.87 7.75
C TRP A 193 2.73 -24.98 8.73
#